data_9a879fc4004c41a3517ecba57eb42bb7
#
_entry.id   9a879fc4004c41a3517ecba57eb42bb7
#
_cell.length_a   1.000
_cell.length_b   1.000
_cell.length_c   1.000
_cell.angle_alpha   90.00
_cell.angle_beta   90.00
_cell.angle_gamma   90.00
#
_symmetry.space_group_name_H-M   'P 1'
#
loop_
_entity.id
_entity.type
_entity.pdbx_description
1 polymer ?
#
loop_
_entity_poly.entity_id
_entity_poly.type
_entity_poly.pdbx_seq_one_letter_code
_entity_poly.pdbx_strand_id
1 'polypeptide(L)'
;MAPDGTPDTRPARAPRAAFTHRALHLAGPYWSSAGGWRVQGATVALLLLTLAQVALSVWTNYWNRALFDALEGHSIAGVLQQVAVFALIFALTLAVTAAHLLVKRWLQLDWRRWLTERVSGRWMEQGRHYRLSFTPGEHDNPDGRIADDIHIFTETTIGLAHTLVFSLLMLGSFIDILWSLSGSLQIPGTALHVPGYLVWLAFLYAGTGTLLGWSFGRPLVRATNALQTAEADFRFGLARVREHSEAIALLRGDTVEHANATQRFAGIARTWYRQSLAYVGIVSFSTGYGALLPVFPILVAAPQY
;
A
#
# COMPACT_ATOMS: atom_id res chain seq x y z
N MET A 1 -10.36 21.87 49.09
CA MET A 1 -10.76 21.99 47.65
C MET A 1 -9.49 22.30 46.89
N ALA A 2 -8.77 21.28 46.45
CA ALA A 2 -7.52 21.40 45.68
C ALA A 2 -7.79 20.95 44.23
N PRO A 3 -7.27 21.65 43.20
CA PRO A 3 -7.52 21.27 41.83
C PRO A 3 -6.68 20.08 41.47
N ASP A 4 -7.33 19.06 40.95
CA ASP A 4 -6.80 17.82 40.45
C ASP A 4 -6.08 18.10 39.10
N GLY A 5 -4.78 18.29 39.18
CA GLY A 5 -3.89 18.50 38.02
C GLY A 5 -3.29 17.18 37.58
N THR A 6 -4.07 16.31 36.94
CA THR A 6 -3.50 15.17 36.21
C THR A 6 -2.78 15.71 34.97
N PRO A 7 -1.46 15.47 34.82
CA PRO A 7 -0.74 15.86 33.61
C PRO A 7 -1.27 15.04 32.41
N ASP A 8 -1.69 15.74 31.35
CA ASP A 8 -2.10 15.14 30.06
C ASP A 8 -0.88 14.43 29.43
N THR A 9 -0.79 13.12 29.65
CA THR A 9 0.28 12.24 29.16
C THR A 9 0.03 11.77 27.70
N ARG A 10 -0.56 12.60 26.86
CA ARG A 10 -0.63 12.30 25.43
C ARG A 10 0.76 12.42 24.83
N PRO A 11 1.33 11.33 24.27
CA PRO A 11 2.63 11.40 23.62
C PRO A 11 2.55 12.43 22.48
N ALA A 12 3.42 13.43 22.52
CA ALA A 12 3.53 14.45 21.49
C ALA A 12 3.77 13.74 20.15
N ARG A 13 2.83 13.91 19.20
CA ARG A 13 2.99 13.39 17.82
C ARG A 13 4.28 13.96 17.25
N ALA A 14 5.30 13.10 17.10
CA ALA A 14 6.53 13.50 16.43
C ALA A 14 6.20 14.15 15.06
N PRO A 15 6.80 15.30 14.72
CA PRO A 15 6.49 16.00 13.48
C PRO A 15 6.75 15.08 12.27
N ARG A 16 5.86 15.10 11.27
CA ARG A 16 5.91 14.23 10.05
C ARG A 16 7.28 14.25 9.36
N ALA A 17 7.98 15.39 9.41
CA ALA A 17 9.34 15.53 8.89
C ALA A 17 10.37 14.63 9.61
N ALA A 18 10.17 14.34 10.90
CA ALA A 18 11.04 13.44 11.65
C ALA A 18 10.83 11.96 11.27
N PHE A 19 9.62 11.59 10.84
CA PHE A 19 9.34 10.21 10.41
C PHE A 19 10.01 9.89 9.05
N THR A 20 9.85 10.75 8.06
CA THR A 20 10.46 10.56 6.73
C THR A 20 11.98 10.53 6.80
N HIS A 21 12.58 11.43 7.60
CA HIS A 21 14.03 11.45 7.84
C HIS A 21 14.51 10.15 8.51
N ARG A 22 13.80 9.65 9.53
CA ARG A 22 14.14 8.37 10.19
C ARG A 22 14.00 7.18 9.25
N ALA A 23 12.95 7.13 8.44
CA ALA A 23 12.73 6.08 7.45
C ALA A 23 13.85 6.06 6.39
N LEU A 24 14.24 7.23 5.87
CA LEU A 24 15.35 7.36 4.93
C LEU A 24 16.70 6.98 5.56
N HIS A 25 16.92 7.32 6.83
CA HIS A 25 18.12 6.96 7.56
C HIS A 25 18.22 5.45 7.83
N LEU A 26 17.09 4.75 7.95
CA LEU A 26 17.04 3.28 8.05
C LEU A 26 17.22 2.60 6.69
N ALA A 27 16.66 3.19 5.63
CA ALA A 27 16.69 2.63 4.28
C ALA A 27 18.02 2.90 3.55
N GLY A 28 18.54 4.14 3.60
CA GLY A 28 19.70 4.57 2.81
C GLY A 28 20.94 3.68 2.90
N PRO A 29 21.38 3.25 4.11
CA PRO A 29 22.56 2.43 4.27
C PRO A 29 22.49 1.05 3.58
N TYR A 30 21.29 0.54 3.27
CA TYR A 30 21.14 -0.72 2.55
C TYR A 30 21.68 -0.61 1.12
N TRP A 31 21.34 0.45 0.39
CA TRP A 31 21.80 0.67 -0.99
C TRP A 31 23.27 1.10 -1.09
N SER A 32 23.88 1.58 -0.01
CA SER A 32 25.29 1.99 0.07
C SER A 32 26.21 0.95 0.73
N SER A 33 25.70 -0.19 1.17
CA SER A 33 26.46 -1.25 1.84
C SER A 33 27.40 -1.99 0.91
N ALA A 34 28.37 -2.76 1.45
CA ALA A 34 29.44 -3.43 0.71
C ALA A 34 28.97 -4.48 -0.36
N GLY A 35 27.72 -4.88 -0.37
CA GLY A 35 27.08 -5.72 -1.43
C GLY A 35 26.22 -4.91 -2.41
N GLY A 36 26.30 -3.59 -2.39
CA GLY A 36 25.39 -2.66 -3.04
C GLY A 36 25.20 -2.81 -4.55
N TRP A 37 26.19 -3.32 -5.29
CA TRP A 37 26.05 -3.50 -6.74
C TRP A 37 24.93 -4.47 -7.15
N ARG A 38 24.69 -5.54 -6.36
CA ARG A 38 23.59 -6.49 -6.58
C ARG A 38 22.23 -5.83 -6.28
N VAL A 39 22.16 -5.09 -5.19
CA VAL A 39 20.96 -4.34 -4.77
C VAL A 39 20.64 -3.25 -5.79
N GLN A 40 21.65 -2.48 -6.19
CA GLN A 40 21.51 -1.46 -7.23
C GLN A 40 21.07 -2.06 -8.56
N GLY A 41 21.71 -3.17 -8.98
CA GLY A 41 21.34 -3.92 -10.19
C GLY A 41 19.89 -4.43 -10.14
N ALA A 42 19.46 -5.00 -9.01
CA ALA A 42 18.08 -5.44 -8.81
C ALA A 42 17.10 -4.28 -8.83
N THR A 43 17.46 -3.13 -8.24
CA THR A 43 16.63 -1.91 -8.26
C THR A 43 16.48 -1.37 -9.68
N VAL A 44 17.59 -1.31 -10.44
CA VAL A 44 17.56 -0.91 -11.86
C VAL A 44 16.74 -1.90 -12.68
N ALA A 45 16.92 -3.20 -12.48
CA ALA A 45 16.12 -4.23 -13.14
C ALA A 45 14.63 -4.08 -12.84
N LEU A 46 14.27 -3.79 -11.58
CA LEU A 46 12.89 -3.55 -11.18
C LEU A 46 12.30 -2.32 -11.89
N LEU A 47 13.07 -1.23 -12.00
CA LEU A 47 12.65 -0.02 -12.74
C LEU A 47 12.48 -0.30 -14.22
N LEU A 48 13.41 -1.02 -14.85
CA LEU A 48 13.32 -1.40 -16.27
C LEU A 48 12.12 -2.32 -16.54
N LEU A 49 11.87 -3.30 -15.66
CA LEU A 49 10.70 -4.17 -15.76
C LEU A 49 9.40 -3.38 -15.56
N THR A 50 9.38 -2.40 -14.66
CA THR A 50 8.23 -1.49 -14.49
C THR A 50 8.00 -0.68 -15.75
N LEU A 51 9.06 -0.14 -16.37
CA LEU A 51 8.96 0.57 -17.63
C LEU A 51 8.46 -0.34 -18.77
N ALA A 52 8.94 -1.58 -18.83
CA ALA A 52 8.45 -2.57 -19.78
C ALA A 52 6.96 -2.89 -19.59
N GLN A 53 6.46 -2.98 -18.34
CA GLN A 53 5.03 -3.16 -18.06
C GLN A 53 4.20 -1.98 -18.58
N VAL A 54 4.67 -0.74 -18.37
CA VAL A 54 4.01 0.46 -18.90
C VAL A 54 4.02 0.46 -20.44
N ALA A 55 5.16 0.14 -21.06
CA ALA A 55 5.27 0.06 -22.52
C ALA A 55 4.32 -1.00 -23.11
N LEU A 56 4.22 -2.17 -22.48
CA LEU A 56 3.28 -3.22 -22.89
C LEU A 56 1.81 -2.77 -22.72
N SER A 57 1.49 -2.02 -21.67
CA SER A 57 0.16 -1.46 -21.46
C SER A 57 -0.22 -0.45 -22.56
N VAL A 58 0.72 0.43 -22.92
CA VAL A 58 0.55 1.38 -24.03
C VAL A 58 0.43 0.64 -25.36
N TRP A 59 1.26 -0.39 -25.60
CA TRP A 59 1.16 -1.20 -26.81
C TRP A 59 -0.18 -1.94 -26.91
N THR A 60 -0.69 -2.47 -25.81
CA THR A 60 -2.03 -3.08 -25.74
C THR A 60 -3.11 -2.08 -26.15
N ASN A 61 -2.98 -0.80 -25.78
CA ASN A 61 -3.92 0.23 -26.18
C ASN A 61 -3.89 0.50 -27.70
N TYR A 62 -2.69 0.58 -28.31
CA TYR A 62 -2.56 0.69 -29.77
C TYR A 62 -3.06 -0.56 -30.50
N TRP A 63 -2.80 -1.74 -29.96
CA TRP A 63 -3.29 -3.00 -30.49
C TRP A 63 -4.83 -3.06 -30.50
N ASN A 64 -5.49 -2.61 -29.40
CA ASN A 64 -6.95 -2.54 -29.36
C ASN A 64 -7.50 -1.70 -30.51
N ARG A 65 -6.92 -0.53 -30.77
CA ARG A 65 -7.31 0.32 -31.90
C ARG A 65 -7.16 -0.41 -33.23
N ALA A 66 -5.98 -0.98 -33.49
CA ALA A 66 -5.71 -1.71 -34.73
C ALA A 66 -6.66 -2.93 -34.92
N LEU A 67 -7.05 -3.60 -33.85
CA LEU A 67 -8.04 -4.68 -33.90
C LEU A 67 -9.43 -4.16 -34.32
N PHE A 68 -9.89 -3.04 -33.72
CA PHE A 68 -11.17 -2.44 -34.08
C PHE A 68 -11.17 -1.93 -35.54
N ASP A 69 -10.08 -1.31 -35.98
CA ASP A 69 -9.92 -0.86 -37.39
C ASP A 69 -9.99 -2.06 -38.37
N ALA A 70 -9.39 -3.21 -38.02
CA ALA A 70 -9.46 -4.43 -38.82
C ALA A 70 -10.86 -5.06 -38.84
N LEU A 71 -11.62 -4.98 -37.72
CA LEU A 71 -13.00 -5.44 -37.63
C LEU A 71 -13.95 -4.55 -38.47
N GLU A 72 -13.81 -3.24 -38.37
CA GLU A 72 -14.57 -2.26 -39.13
C GLU A 72 -14.33 -2.43 -40.65
N GLY A 73 -13.05 -2.65 -41.01
CA GLY A 73 -12.67 -2.93 -42.42
C GLY A 73 -13.04 -4.34 -42.94
N HIS A 74 -13.73 -5.17 -42.14
CA HIS A 74 -14.14 -6.53 -42.47
C HIS A 74 -13.00 -7.43 -42.99
N SER A 75 -11.75 -7.15 -42.56
CA SER A 75 -10.55 -7.85 -43.00
C SER A 75 -10.23 -9.06 -42.12
N ILE A 76 -10.59 -10.26 -42.55
CA ILE A 76 -10.28 -11.51 -41.83
C ILE A 76 -8.74 -11.66 -41.63
N ALA A 77 -7.97 -11.37 -42.70
CA ALA A 77 -6.51 -11.42 -42.60
C ALA A 77 -5.94 -10.44 -41.57
N GLY A 78 -6.51 -9.21 -41.50
CA GLY A 78 -6.15 -8.21 -40.48
C GLY A 78 -6.48 -8.68 -39.08
N VAL A 79 -7.64 -9.27 -38.88
CA VAL A 79 -8.03 -9.82 -37.54
C VAL A 79 -7.11 -10.94 -37.12
N LEU A 80 -6.79 -11.89 -38.01
CA LEU A 80 -5.84 -13.00 -37.70
C LEU A 80 -4.45 -12.48 -37.36
N GLN A 81 -3.98 -11.45 -38.05
CA GLN A 81 -2.72 -10.78 -37.73
C GLN A 81 -2.77 -10.16 -36.31
N GLN A 82 -3.85 -9.48 -35.97
CA GLN A 82 -4.00 -8.89 -34.64
C GLN A 82 -4.09 -9.96 -33.53
N VAL A 83 -4.69 -11.12 -33.81
CA VAL A 83 -4.68 -12.26 -32.87
C VAL A 83 -3.24 -12.75 -32.61
N ALA A 84 -2.41 -12.85 -33.66
CA ALA A 84 -1.01 -13.24 -33.47
C ALA A 84 -0.21 -12.18 -32.68
N VAL A 85 -0.42 -10.88 -32.94
CA VAL A 85 0.18 -9.77 -32.18
C VAL A 85 -0.27 -9.84 -30.72
N PHE A 86 -1.55 -10.12 -30.46
CA PHE A 86 -2.04 -10.28 -29.09
C PHE A 86 -1.35 -11.44 -28.35
N ALA A 87 -1.19 -12.58 -29.00
CA ALA A 87 -0.49 -13.73 -28.41
C ALA A 87 0.94 -13.35 -27.98
N LEU A 88 1.64 -12.55 -28.79
CA LEU A 88 2.97 -12.02 -28.45
C LEU A 88 2.91 -11.06 -27.25
N ILE A 89 2.03 -10.07 -27.29
CA ILE A 89 1.83 -9.11 -26.18
C ILE A 89 1.52 -9.86 -24.88
N PHE A 90 0.63 -10.84 -24.95
CA PHE A 90 0.24 -11.66 -23.80
C PHE A 90 1.43 -12.44 -23.22
N ALA A 91 2.21 -13.14 -24.08
CA ALA A 91 3.39 -13.87 -23.65
C ALA A 91 4.43 -12.96 -22.99
N LEU A 92 4.71 -11.79 -23.61
CA LEU A 92 5.62 -10.79 -23.06
C LEU A 92 5.11 -10.22 -21.73
N THR A 93 3.82 -9.96 -21.61
CA THR A 93 3.22 -9.46 -20.36
C THR A 93 3.38 -10.46 -19.24
N LEU A 94 3.14 -11.75 -19.49
CA LEU A 94 3.36 -12.81 -18.50
C LEU A 94 4.82 -12.89 -18.09
N ALA A 95 5.74 -12.91 -19.07
CA ALA A 95 7.19 -13.01 -18.80
C ALA A 95 7.70 -11.81 -17.99
N VAL A 96 7.34 -10.59 -18.39
CA VAL A 96 7.73 -9.35 -17.69
C VAL A 96 7.13 -9.29 -16.30
N THR A 97 5.87 -9.68 -16.13
CA THR A 97 5.20 -9.69 -14.82
C THR A 97 5.83 -10.72 -13.89
N ALA A 98 6.13 -11.92 -14.38
CA ALA A 98 6.82 -12.95 -13.61
C ALA A 98 8.23 -12.50 -13.18
N ALA A 99 9.02 -11.97 -14.12
CA ALA A 99 10.36 -11.45 -13.84
C ALA A 99 10.30 -10.30 -12.82
N HIS A 100 9.38 -9.36 -12.99
CA HIS A 100 9.15 -8.24 -12.07
C HIS A 100 8.83 -8.74 -10.65
N LEU A 101 7.91 -9.72 -10.53
CA LEU A 101 7.53 -10.27 -9.23
C LEU A 101 8.72 -10.95 -8.55
N LEU A 102 9.50 -11.74 -9.28
CA LEU A 102 10.69 -12.41 -8.75
C LEU A 102 11.74 -11.42 -8.25
N VAL A 103 12.08 -10.41 -9.04
CA VAL A 103 13.06 -9.37 -8.66
C VAL A 103 12.56 -8.59 -7.45
N LYS A 104 11.28 -8.19 -7.44
CA LYS A 104 10.64 -7.48 -6.32
C LYS A 104 10.70 -8.31 -5.03
N ARG A 105 10.33 -9.59 -5.07
CA ARG A 105 10.34 -10.50 -3.92
C ARG A 105 11.75 -10.77 -3.41
N TRP A 106 12.71 -10.92 -4.34
CA TRP A 106 14.11 -11.06 -3.97
C TRP A 106 14.61 -9.81 -3.23
N LEU A 107 14.35 -8.61 -3.76
CA LEU A 107 14.77 -7.35 -3.15
C LEU A 107 14.13 -7.13 -1.75
N GLN A 108 12.84 -7.49 -1.60
CA GLN A 108 12.14 -7.44 -0.31
C GLN A 108 12.80 -8.36 0.73
N LEU A 109 13.11 -9.59 0.35
CA LEU A 109 13.73 -10.58 1.24
C LEU A 109 15.16 -10.20 1.60
N ASP A 110 15.96 -9.74 0.63
CA ASP A 110 17.35 -9.36 0.85
C ASP A 110 17.45 -8.14 1.79
N TRP A 111 16.60 -7.12 1.58
CA TRP A 111 16.51 -5.98 2.48
C TRP A 111 16.03 -6.37 3.87
N ARG A 112 15.02 -7.24 3.97
CA ARG A 112 14.55 -7.78 5.25
C ARG A 112 15.68 -8.50 6.00
N ARG A 113 16.46 -9.34 5.33
CA ARG A 113 17.62 -10.04 5.91
C ARG A 113 18.62 -9.04 6.47
N TRP A 114 19.07 -8.11 5.65
CA TRP A 114 20.04 -7.08 6.06
C TRP A 114 19.56 -6.26 7.25
N LEU A 115 18.30 -5.84 7.25
CA LEU A 115 17.73 -5.03 8.33
C LEU A 115 17.56 -5.84 9.62
N THR A 116 17.12 -7.11 9.51
CA THR A 116 16.98 -8.02 10.64
C THR A 116 18.32 -8.30 11.30
N GLU A 117 19.36 -8.62 10.53
CA GLU A 117 20.71 -8.83 11.04
C GLU A 117 21.26 -7.58 11.75
N ARG A 118 21.06 -6.41 11.17
CA ARG A 118 21.52 -5.14 11.74
C ARG A 118 20.78 -4.78 13.03
N VAL A 119 19.46 -4.96 13.09
CA VAL A 119 18.66 -4.60 14.27
C VAL A 119 18.85 -5.62 15.39
N SER A 120 18.82 -6.92 15.09
CA SER A 120 19.05 -7.98 16.07
C SER A 120 20.46 -7.93 16.65
N GLY A 121 21.48 -7.67 15.81
CA GLY A 121 22.83 -7.48 16.27
C GLY A 121 22.95 -6.32 17.27
N ARG A 122 22.36 -5.15 16.94
CA ARG A 122 22.35 -4.00 17.86
C ARG A 122 21.56 -4.26 19.14
N TRP A 123 20.48 -5.03 19.06
CA TRP A 123 19.67 -5.37 20.22
C TRP A 123 20.41 -6.28 21.20
N MET A 124 21.18 -7.25 20.69
CA MET A 124 21.98 -8.16 21.51
C MET A 124 23.29 -7.54 22.00
N GLU A 125 23.80 -6.52 21.34
CA GLU A 125 25.08 -5.89 21.63
C GLU A 125 25.13 -5.34 23.06
N GLN A 126 26.22 -5.64 23.81
CA GLN A 126 26.48 -5.15 25.16
C GLN A 126 25.31 -5.36 26.16
N GLY A 127 24.52 -6.41 26.01
CA GLY A 127 23.40 -6.71 26.91
C GLY A 127 22.25 -5.70 26.86
N ARG A 128 22.07 -4.98 25.75
CA ARG A 128 20.96 -4.01 25.57
C ARG A 128 19.59 -4.66 25.74
N HIS A 129 19.41 -5.91 25.25
CA HIS A 129 18.19 -6.69 25.44
C HIS A 129 17.79 -6.80 26.92
N TYR A 130 18.79 -7.01 27.83
CA TYR A 130 18.55 -7.07 29.26
C TYR A 130 18.25 -5.70 29.86
N ARG A 131 19.00 -4.65 29.45
CA ARG A 131 18.79 -3.28 29.96
C ARG A 131 17.44 -2.69 29.54
N LEU A 132 16.95 -3.03 28.36
CA LEU A 132 15.64 -2.58 27.89
C LEU A 132 14.49 -3.13 28.71
N SER A 133 14.60 -4.34 29.27
CA SER A 133 13.56 -4.93 30.13
C SER A 133 13.33 -4.17 31.45
N PHE A 134 14.28 -3.32 31.86
CA PHE A 134 14.16 -2.48 33.05
C PHE A 134 13.88 -1.02 32.75
N THR A 135 13.78 -0.63 31.47
CA THR A 135 13.54 0.76 31.07
C THR A 135 12.03 0.98 30.96
N PRO A 136 11.41 1.85 31.78
CA PRO A 136 9.99 2.18 31.61
C PRO A 136 9.75 2.89 30.27
N GLY A 137 8.79 2.43 29.47
CA GLY A 137 8.43 3.06 28.20
C GLY A 137 7.74 2.12 27.23
N GLU A 138 7.37 2.61 26.05
CA GLU A 138 6.75 1.85 24.95
C GLU A 138 7.71 0.81 24.28
N HIS A 139 8.65 0.23 25.03
CA HIS A 139 9.61 -0.77 24.53
C HIS A 139 9.10 -2.19 24.65
N ASP A 140 7.80 -2.31 24.86
CA ASP A 140 7.11 -3.57 24.96
C ASP A 140 7.18 -4.33 23.63
N ASN A 141 7.68 -5.57 23.68
CA ASN A 141 7.74 -6.51 22.56
C ASN A 141 8.80 -6.22 21.47
N PRO A 142 10.11 -6.10 21.78
CA PRO A 142 11.18 -5.87 20.78
C PRO A 142 11.34 -7.05 19.80
N ASP A 143 11.05 -8.28 20.23
CA ASP A 143 11.03 -9.50 19.43
C ASP A 143 9.97 -9.43 18.32
N GLY A 144 8.74 -9.04 18.63
CA GLY A 144 7.69 -8.82 17.65
C GLY A 144 8.04 -7.70 16.64
N ARG A 145 8.67 -6.62 17.10
CA ARG A 145 9.14 -5.54 16.20
C ARG A 145 10.23 -6.02 15.24
N ILE A 146 11.15 -6.85 15.70
CA ILE A 146 12.20 -7.42 14.85
C ILE A 146 11.62 -8.45 13.87
N ALA A 147 10.65 -9.28 14.30
CA ALA A 147 10.07 -10.31 13.46
C ALA A 147 9.06 -9.75 12.45
N ASP A 148 8.11 -8.94 12.90
CA ASP A 148 6.92 -8.53 12.14
C ASP A 148 7.06 -7.13 11.54
N ASP A 149 7.48 -6.11 12.33
CA ASP A 149 7.54 -4.74 11.83
C ASP A 149 8.58 -4.58 10.71
N ILE A 150 9.74 -5.25 10.82
CA ILE A 150 10.75 -5.25 9.74
C ILE A 150 10.20 -5.88 8.48
N HIS A 151 9.47 -6.98 8.59
CA HIS A 151 8.83 -7.64 7.45
C HIS A 151 7.83 -6.70 6.76
N ILE A 152 6.88 -6.18 7.52
CA ILE A 152 5.86 -5.26 7.00
C ILE A 152 6.50 -4.01 6.40
N PHE A 153 7.50 -3.43 7.07
CA PHE A 153 8.20 -2.23 6.60
C PHE A 153 8.88 -2.45 5.25
N THR A 154 9.67 -3.51 5.11
CA THR A 154 10.43 -3.79 3.88
C THR A 154 9.50 -4.15 2.72
N GLU A 155 8.46 -4.96 2.96
CA GLU A 155 7.50 -5.35 1.94
C GLU A 155 6.66 -4.15 1.47
N THR A 156 6.13 -3.38 2.40
CA THR A 156 5.26 -2.23 2.12
C THR A 156 6.02 -1.10 1.44
N THR A 157 7.23 -0.79 1.90
CA THR A 157 8.03 0.32 1.33
C THR A 157 8.38 0.07 -0.14
N ILE A 158 8.88 -1.13 -0.48
CA ILE A 158 9.17 -1.48 -1.88
C ILE A 158 7.87 -1.54 -2.70
N GLY A 159 6.78 -2.06 -2.11
CA GLY A 159 5.47 -2.08 -2.75
C GLY A 159 4.97 -0.68 -3.11
N LEU A 160 4.99 0.25 -2.16
CA LEU A 160 4.56 1.64 -2.36
C LEU A 160 5.47 2.39 -3.34
N ALA A 161 6.80 2.21 -3.23
CA ALA A 161 7.74 2.83 -4.17
C ALA A 161 7.48 2.38 -5.61
N HIS A 162 7.30 1.06 -5.82
CA HIS A 162 6.94 0.52 -7.13
C HIS A 162 5.60 1.08 -7.64
N THR A 163 4.56 1.07 -6.79
CA THR A 163 3.24 1.60 -7.18
C THR A 163 3.31 3.06 -7.57
N LEU A 164 4.07 3.87 -6.83
CA LEU A 164 4.28 5.28 -7.14
C LEU A 164 4.96 5.47 -8.50
N VAL A 165 6.09 4.77 -8.74
CA VAL A 165 6.82 4.84 -10.01
C VAL A 165 5.95 4.38 -11.17
N PHE A 166 5.27 3.24 -11.04
CA PHE A 166 4.35 2.73 -12.05
C PHE A 166 3.24 3.74 -12.38
N SER A 167 2.60 4.31 -11.35
CA SER A 167 1.52 5.29 -11.53
C SER A 167 1.99 6.57 -12.21
N LEU A 168 3.20 7.06 -11.87
CA LEU A 168 3.77 8.25 -12.51
C LEU A 168 4.13 7.98 -13.98
N LEU A 169 4.70 6.83 -14.29
CA LEU A 169 5.01 6.43 -15.66
C LEU A 169 3.73 6.25 -16.50
N MET A 170 2.71 5.61 -15.94
CA MET A 170 1.39 5.46 -16.59
C MET A 170 0.76 6.83 -16.83
N LEU A 171 0.74 7.70 -15.83
CA LEU A 171 0.21 9.06 -15.97
C LEU A 171 0.92 9.81 -17.10
N GLY A 172 2.26 9.80 -17.11
CA GLY A 172 3.06 10.45 -18.17
C GLY A 172 2.76 9.89 -19.55
N SER A 173 2.61 8.56 -19.68
CA SER A 173 2.32 7.90 -20.96
C SER A 173 0.92 8.20 -21.49
N PHE A 174 -0.06 8.37 -20.62
CA PHE A 174 -1.44 8.59 -21.03
C PHE A 174 -1.83 10.07 -21.12
N ILE A 175 -1.09 10.99 -20.51
CA ILE A 175 -1.33 12.44 -20.65
C ILE A 175 -1.27 12.87 -22.12
N ASP A 176 -0.25 12.42 -22.87
CA ASP A 176 -0.07 12.78 -24.28
C ASP A 176 -1.25 12.29 -25.14
N ILE A 177 -1.69 11.05 -24.89
CA ILE A 177 -2.85 10.46 -25.56
C ILE A 177 -4.13 11.24 -25.23
N LEU A 178 -4.37 11.55 -23.95
CA LEU A 178 -5.54 12.33 -23.55
C LEU A 178 -5.49 13.74 -24.13
N TRP A 179 -4.31 14.35 -24.16
CA TRP A 179 -4.15 15.69 -24.71
C TRP A 179 -4.47 15.75 -26.19
N SER A 180 -3.97 14.78 -26.99
CA SER A 180 -4.23 14.68 -28.42
C SER A 180 -5.70 14.38 -28.76
N LEU A 181 -6.39 13.62 -27.89
CA LEU A 181 -7.80 13.25 -28.08
C LEU A 181 -8.78 14.35 -27.66
N SER A 182 -8.38 15.24 -26.72
CA SER A 182 -9.34 16.12 -26.05
C SER A 182 -9.79 17.33 -26.90
N GLY A 183 -9.02 17.73 -27.92
CA GLY A 183 -9.34 18.97 -28.64
C GLY A 183 -9.40 20.21 -27.72
N SER A 184 -10.19 21.21 -28.09
CA SER A 184 -10.44 22.42 -27.28
C SER A 184 -11.90 22.49 -26.87
N LEU A 185 -12.15 22.62 -25.56
CA LEU A 185 -13.49 22.87 -25.00
C LEU A 185 -13.79 24.37 -25.04
N GLN A 186 -14.88 24.77 -25.71
CA GLN A 186 -15.45 26.12 -25.56
C GLN A 186 -16.45 26.12 -24.41
N ILE A 187 -16.21 26.97 -23.42
CA ILE A 187 -17.17 27.12 -22.31
C ILE A 187 -18.32 28.00 -22.81
N PRO A 188 -19.59 27.48 -22.84
CA PRO A 188 -20.74 28.25 -23.28
C PRO A 188 -20.85 29.59 -22.53
N GLY A 189 -20.94 30.73 -23.27
CA GLY A 189 -21.04 32.06 -22.70
C GLY A 189 -19.71 32.74 -22.38
N THR A 190 -18.57 32.16 -22.70
CA THR A 190 -17.24 32.79 -22.52
C THR A 190 -16.37 32.59 -23.74
N ALA A 191 -15.41 33.49 -23.95
CA ALA A 191 -14.40 33.36 -25.02
C ALA A 191 -13.22 32.43 -24.61
N LEU A 192 -13.34 31.70 -23.54
CA LEU A 192 -12.29 30.81 -23.00
C LEU A 192 -12.29 29.48 -23.73
N HIS A 193 -11.17 29.18 -24.41
CA HIS A 193 -10.86 27.88 -24.97
C HIS A 193 -9.90 27.15 -24.03
N VAL A 194 -10.32 25.99 -23.52
CA VAL A 194 -9.47 25.14 -22.66
C VAL A 194 -8.88 24.01 -23.50
N PRO A 195 -7.60 24.10 -23.91
CA PRO A 195 -6.96 23.01 -24.62
C PRO A 195 -6.70 21.83 -23.66
N GLY A 196 -6.81 20.60 -24.15
CA GLY A 196 -6.53 19.42 -23.33
C GLY A 196 -7.49 19.21 -22.16
N TYR A 197 -8.75 19.62 -22.26
CA TYR A 197 -9.69 19.62 -21.16
C TYR A 197 -9.87 18.26 -20.48
N LEU A 198 -9.72 17.13 -21.21
CA LEU A 198 -9.79 15.79 -20.64
C LEU A 198 -8.67 15.52 -19.62
N VAL A 199 -7.48 16.12 -19.82
CA VAL A 199 -6.37 16.00 -18.85
C VAL A 199 -6.71 16.74 -17.55
N TRP A 200 -7.24 17.96 -17.64
CA TRP A 200 -7.66 18.73 -16.47
C TRP A 200 -8.79 18.04 -15.71
N LEU A 201 -9.72 17.47 -16.47
CA LEU A 201 -10.82 16.69 -15.92
C LEU A 201 -10.32 15.43 -15.19
N ALA A 202 -9.34 14.73 -15.75
CA ALA A 202 -8.70 13.57 -15.12
C ALA A 202 -8.00 13.96 -13.80
N PHE A 203 -7.29 15.10 -13.78
CA PHE A 203 -6.68 15.61 -12.55
C PHE A 203 -7.72 16.00 -11.48
N LEU A 204 -8.80 16.66 -11.90
CA LEU A 204 -9.90 17.00 -10.99
C LEU A 204 -10.56 15.74 -10.41
N TYR A 205 -10.84 14.76 -11.28
CA TYR A 205 -11.38 13.47 -10.87
C TYR A 205 -10.43 12.76 -9.91
N ALA A 206 -9.15 12.60 -10.24
CA ALA A 206 -8.16 11.96 -9.38
C ALA A 206 -7.97 12.70 -8.04
N GLY A 207 -7.96 14.04 -8.07
CA GLY A 207 -7.86 14.88 -6.86
C GLY A 207 -9.05 14.71 -5.91
N THR A 208 -10.28 14.76 -6.44
CA THR A 208 -11.50 14.53 -5.65
C THR A 208 -11.54 13.12 -5.10
N GLY A 209 -11.19 12.10 -5.89
CA GLY A 209 -11.09 10.71 -5.46
C GLY A 209 -10.07 10.51 -4.34
N THR A 210 -8.92 11.18 -4.44
CA THR A 210 -7.87 11.12 -3.40
C THR A 210 -8.34 11.76 -2.09
N LEU A 211 -8.98 12.92 -2.14
CA LEU A 211 -9.49 13.61 -0.95
C LEU A 211 -10.59 12.81 -0.26
N LEU A 212 -11.55 12.30 -1.03
CA LEU A 212 -12.63 11.48 -0.51
C LEU A 212 -12.10 10.13 0.01
N GLY A 213 -11.23 9.45 -0.76
CA GLY A 213 -10.60 8.21 -0.33
C GLY A 213 -9.80 8.35 0.96
N TRP A 214 -9.11 9.48 1.14
CA TRP A 214 -8.44 9.78 2.40
C TRP A 214 -9.42 9.95 3.57
N SER A 215 -10.56 10.61 3.33
CA SER A 215 -11.60 10.79 4.34
C SER A 215 -12.19 9.45 4.80
N PHE A 216 -12.51 8.56 3.85
CA PHE A 216 -13.01 7.20 4.15
C PHE A 216 -11.94 6.26 4.68
N GLY A 217 -10.67 6.43 4.29
CA GLY A 217 -9.56 5.59 4.73
C GLY A 217 -9.10 5.85 6.17
N ARG A 218 -9.20 7.08 6.66
CA ARG A 218 -8.79 7.44 8.04
C ARG A 218 -9.47 6.62 9.14
N PRO A 219 -10.80 6.40 9.13
CA PRO A 219 -11.46 5.55 10.11
C PRO A 219 -10.95 4.11 10.07
N LEU A 220 -10.67 3.56 8.88
CA LEU A 220 -10.13 2.21 8.73
C LEU A 220 -8.77 2.06 9.39
N VAL A 221 -7.85 3.00 9.19
CA VAL A 221 -6.51 2.96 9.81
C VAL A 221 -6.63 2.94 11.34
N ARG A 222 -7.50 3.78 11.92
CA ARG A 222 -7.71 3.80 13.37
C ARG A 222 -8.32 2.50 13.90
N ALA A 223 -9.31 1.96 13.17
CA ALA A 223 -9.99 0.72 13.54
C ALA A 223 -9.03 -0.49 13.43
N THR A 224 -8.18 -0.54 12.39
CA THR A 224 -7.16 -1.59 12.22
C THR A 224 -6.14 -1.55 13.35
N ASN A 225 -5.65 -0.38 13.73
CA ASN A 225 -4.71 -0.25 14.86
C ASN A 225 -5.36 -0.71 16.17
N ALA A 226 -6.61 -0.35 16.42
CA ALA A 226 -7.33 -0.78 17.62
C ALA A 226 -7.55 -2.30 17.65
N LEU A 227 -7.84 -2.92 16.50
CA LEU A 227 -7.95 -4.37 16.38
C LEU A 227 -6.61 -5.06 16.66
N GLN A 228 -5.51 -4.60 16.06
CA GLN A 228 -4.17 -5.16 16.30
C GLN A 228 -3.78 -5.08 17.77
N THR A 229 -4.11 -3.98 18.46
CA THR A 229 -3.87 -3.86 19.90
C THR A 229 -4.69 -4.89 20.68
N ALA A 230 -5.98 -5.06 20.38
CA ALA A 230 -6.84 -6.03 21.07
C ALA A 230 -6.37 -7.48 20.83
N GLU A 231 -5.90 -7.80 19.62
CA GLU A 231 -5.32 -9.12 19.31
C GLU A 231 -4.01 -9.36 20.05
N ALA A 232 -3.15 -8.34 20.16
CA ALA A 232 -1.91 -8.42 20.92
C ALA A 232 -2.20 -8.66 22.42
N ASP A 233 -3.16 -7.94 23.01
CA ASP A 233 -3.57 -8.10 24.41
C ASP A 233 -4.15 -9.49 24.69
N PHE A 234 -4.92 -10.04 23.75
CA PHE A 234 -5.45 -11.39 23.86
C PHE A 234 -4.33 -12.43 23.80
N ARG A 235 -3.42 -12.32 22.82
CA ARG A 235 -2.27 -13.23 22.68
C ARG A 235 -1.36 -13.18 23.91
N PHE A 236 -1.10 -11.97 24.43
CA PHE A 236 -0.34 -11.80 25.68
C PHE A 236 -1.03 -12.47 26.87
N GLY A 237 -2.37 -12.37 26.98
CA GLY A 237 -3.14 -13.05 27.99
C GLY A 237 -2.98 -14.58 27.93
N LEU A 238 -3.06 -15.17 26.74
CA LEU A 238 -2.87 -16.61 26.55
C LEU A 238 -1.43 -17.05 26.84
N ALA A 239 -0.44 -16.27 26.46
CA ALA A 239 0.96 -16.55 26.78
C ALA A 239 1.20 -16.57 28.28
N ARG A 240 0.62 -15.64 29.04
CA ARG A 240 0.67 -15.58 30.48
C ARG A 240 0.03 -16.82 31.15
N VAL A 241 -1.12 -17.28 30.64
CA VAL A 241 -1.75 -18.52 31.10
C VAL A 241 -0.82 -19.71 30.90
N ARG A 242 -0.14 -19.81 29.76
CA ARG A 242 0.84 -20.87 29.49
C ARG A 242 2.04 -20.81 30.44
N GLU A 243 2.59 -19.61 30.68
CA GLU A 243 3.73 -19.43 31.60
C GLU A 243 3.42 -19.78 33.03
N HIS A 244 2.19 -19.53 33.50
CA HIS A 244 1.76 -19.80 34.87
C HIS A 244 0.82 -20.99 34.98
N SER A 245 0.85 -21.91 34.01
CA SER A 245 -0.07 -23.06 33.94
C SER A 245 -0.09 -23.93 35.18
N GLU A 246 1.07 -24.18 35.80
CA GLU A 246 1.18 -24.96 37.04
C GLU A 246 0.46 -24.26 38.19
N ALA A 247 0.70 -22.98 38.41
CA ALA A 247 0.06 -22.21 39.48
C ALA A 247 -1.46 -22.13 39.28
N ILE A 248 -1.92 -21.94 38.05
CA ILE A 248 -3.35 -21.92 37.69
C ILE A 248 -4.00 -23.27 38.01
N ALA A 249 -3.36 -24.38 37.63
CA ALA A 249 -3.86 -25.73 37.91
C ALA A 249 -3.92 -26.01 39.39
N LEU A 250 -2.88 -25.68 40.16
CA LEU A 250 -2.84 -25.88 41.62
C LEU A 250 -3.92 -25.09 42.35
N LEU A 251 -4.18 -23.84 41.90
CA LEU A 251 -5.20 -22.96 42.48
C LEU A 251 -6.60 -23.18 41.91
N ARG A 252 -6.78 -24.14 40.98
CA ARG A 252 -8.04 -24.37 40.23
C ARG A 252 -8.61 -23.11 39.62
N GLY A 253 -7.71 -22.27 39.06
CA GLY A 253 -8.02 -20.98 38.48
C GLY A 253 -8.57 -21.03 37.05
N ASP A 254 -8.80 -22.21 36.46
CA ASP A 254 -9.16 -22.41 35.05
C ASP A 254 -10.40 -21.60 34.63
N THR A 255 -11.44 -21.57 35.48
CA THR A 255 -12.69 -20.84 35.20
C THR A 255 -12.48 -19.33 35.14
N VAL A 256 -11.61 -18.81 36.01
CA VAL A 256 -11.29 -17.36 36.05
C VAL A 256 -10.48 -16.97 34.82
N GLU A 257 -9.46 -17.76 34.50
CA GLU A 257 -8.63 -17.47 33.31
C GLU A 257 -9.40 -17.65 32.00
N HIS A 258 -10.32 -18.63 31.93
CA HIS A 258 -11.24 -18.78 30.81
C HIS A 258 -12.16 -17.54 30.66
N ALA A 259 -12.72 -17.04 31.77
CA ALA A 259 -13.55 -15.83 31.75
C ALA A 259 -12.75 -14.60 31.30
N ASN A 260 -11.52 -14.45 31.79
CA ASN A 260 -10.60 -13.38 31.36
C ASN A 260 -10.30 -13.44 29.85
N ALA A 261 -10.00 -14.64 29.33
CA ALA A 261 -9.76 -14.85 27.90
C ALA A 261 -11.00 -14.51 27.07
N THR A 262 -12.18 -14.95 27.49
CA THR A 262 -13.47 -14.65 26.83
C THR A 262 -13.76 -13.15 26.81
N GLN A 263 -13.49 -12.43 27.91
CA GLN A 263 -13.66 -10.99 27.99
C GLN A 263 -12.72 -10.25 27.03
N ARG A 264 -11.44 -10.67 26.95
CA ARG A 264 -10.47 -10.10 25.99
C ARG A 264 -10.92 -10.36 24.55
N PHE A 265 -11.39 -11.57 24.24
CA PHE A 265 -11.91 -11.89 22.92
C PHE A 265 -13.16 -11.06 22.55
N ALA A 266 -14.03 -10.77 23.50
CA ALA A 266 -15.15 -9.83 23.28
C ALA A 266 -14.68 -8.42 22.91
N GLY A 267 -13.49 -8.00 23.35
CA GLY A 267 -12.79 -6.80 22.90
C GLY A 267 -12.42 -6.86 21.43
N ILE A 268 -11.84 -7.98 20.98
CA ILE A 268 -11.52 -8.23 19.56
C ILE A 268 -12.81 -8.16 18.72
N ALA A 269 -13.87 -8.85 19.11
CA ALA A 269 -15.13 -8.88 18.37
C ALA A 269 -15.71 -7.48 18.15
N ARG A 270 -15.66 -6.59 19.16
CA ARG A 270 -16.10 -5.21 19.06
C ARG A 270 -15.23 -4.36 18.11
N THR A 271 -13.92 -4.52 18.20
CA THR A 271 -12.97 -3.79 17.33
C THR A 271 -13.03 -4.31 15.90
N TRP A 272 -13.20 -5.61 15.70
CA TRP A 272 -13.44 -6.24 14.41
C TRP A 272 -14.67 -5.66 13.70
N TYR A 273 -15.80 -5.56 14.41
CA TYR A 273 -17.01 -4.99 13.84
C TYR A 273 -16.82 -3.53 13.40
N ARG A 274 -16.13 -2.72 14.22
CA ARG A 274 -15.80 -1.33 13.84
C ARG A 274 -14.88 -1.26 12.62
N GLN A 275 -13.89 -2.14 12.54
CA GLN A 275 -13.01 -2.23 11.38
C GLN A 275 -13.79 -2.65 10.12
N SER A 276 -14.69 -3.64 10.25
CA SER A 276 -15.53 -4.12 9.14
C SER A 276 -16.42 -2.99 8.58
N LEU A 277 -17.04 -2.18 9.43
CA LEU A 277 -17.83 -1.03 8.97
C LEU A 277 -16.96 0.01 8.25
N ALA A 278 -15.79 0.31 8.77
CA ALA A 278 -14.85 1.23 8.12
C ALA A 278 -14.34 0.67 6.78
N TYR A 279 -14.10 -0.66 6.71
CA TYR A 279 -13.70 -1.36 5.49
C TYR A 279 -14.80 -1.32 4.44
N VAL A 280 -16.05 -1.60 4.82
CA VAL A 280 -17.22 -1.47 3.92
C VAL A 280 -17.32 -0.03 3.38
N GLY A 281 -17.10 0.99 4.21
CA GLY A 281 -17.12 2.38 3.77
C GLY A 281 -16.10 2.69 2.68
N ILE A 282 -14.84 2.31 2.85
CA ILE A 282 -13.79 2.58 1.84
C ILE A 282 -13.96 1.73 0.58
N VAL A 283 -14.39 0.46 0.71
CA VAL A 283 -14.61 -0.42 -0.44
C VAL A 283 -15.83 0.05 -1.25
N SER A 284 -16.94 0.40 -0.60
CA SER A 284 -18.13 0.94 -1.28
C SER A 284 -17.81 2.23 -2.02
N PHE A 285 -17.07 3.15 -1.37
CA PHE A 285 -16.60 4.37 -2.02
C PHE A 285 -15.72 4.02 -3.23
N SER A 286 -14.71 3.18 -3.07
CA SER A 286 -13.77 2.81 -4.15
C SER A 286 -14.48 2.16 -5.33
N THR A 287 -15.42 1.25 -5.06
CA THR A 287 -16.23 0.58 -6.10
C THR A 287 -17.14 1.56 -6.82
N GLY A 288 -17.86 2.39 -6.10
CA GLY A 288 -18.75 3.41 -6.69
C GLY A 288 -17.98 4.44 -7.51
N TYR A 289 -16.85 4.90 -6.98
CA TYR A 289 -15.99 5.86 -7.67
C TYR A 289 -15.36 5.25 -8.92
N GLY A 290 -14.90 3.99 -8.84
CA GLY A 290 -14.38 3.26 -10.00
C GLY A 290 -15.42 3.02 -11.09
N ALA A 291 -16.67 2.78 -10.71
CA ALA A 291 -17.78 2.61 -11.67
C ALA A 291 -18.11 3.90 -12.42
N LEU A 292 -17.85 5.08 -11.85
CA LEU A 292 -18.04 6.37 -12.52
C LEU A 292 -16.93 6.68 -13.53
N LEU A 293 -15.76 6.04 -13.42
CA LEU A 293 -14.57 6.35 -14.24
C LEU A 293 -14.84 6.29 -15.76
N PRO A 294 -15.48 5.26 -16.34
CA PRO A 294 -15.78 5.20 -17.77
C PRO A 294 -16.91 6.15 -18.19
N VAL A 295 -17.80 6.49 -17.30
CA VAL A 295 -19.01 7.31 -17.58
C VAL A 295 -18.71 8.80 -17.52
N PHE A 296 -17.84 9.21 -16.62
CA PHE A 296 -17.54 10.61 -16.33
C PHE A 296 -17.02 11.41 -17.55
N PRO A 297 -16.06 10.93 -18.35
CA PRO A 297 -15.64 11.63 -19.57
C PRO A 297 -16.76 11.77 -20.59
N ILE A 298 -17.62 10.76 -20.72
CA ILE A 298 -18.76 10.76 -21.66
C ILE A 298 -19.78 11.82 -21.25
N LEU A 299 -20.11 11.91 -19.96
CA LEU A 299 -21.04 12.91 -19.44
C LEU A 299 -20.57 14.34 -19.68
N VAL A 300 -19.25 14.57 -19.58
CA VAL A 300 -18.67 15.91 -19.82
C VAL A 300 -18.58 16.23 -21.31
N ALA A 301 -18.34 15.24 -22.16
CA ALA A 301 -18.29 15.43 -23.61
C ALA A 301 -19.68 15.52 -24.26
N ALA A 302 -20.71 14.94 -23.64
CA ALA A 302 -22.07 14.88 -24.21
C ALA A 302 -22.70 16.22 -24.64
N PRO A 303 -22.46 17.37 -23.93
CA PRO A 303 -22.99 18.66 -24.41
C PRO A 303 -22.39 19.20 -25.69
N GLN A 304 -21.35 18.55 -26.23
CA GLN A 304 -20.66 18.94 -27.46
C GLN A 304 -21.13 18.18 -28.70
N TYR A 305 -21.95 17.17 -28.51
CA TYR A 305 -22.63 16.41 -29.56
C TYR A 305 -24.09 16.84 -29.68
#